data_92c06be7859ec323a722f39512ca88e2
#
_entry.id   92c06be7859ec323a722f39512ca88e2
#
_cell.length_a   1.000
_cell.length_b   1.000
_cell.length_c   1.000
_cell.angle_alpha   90.00
_cell.angle_beta   90.00
_cell.angle_gamma   90.00
#
_symmetry.space_group_name_H-M   'P 1'
#
loop_
_entity.id
_entity.type
_entity.pdbx_description
1 polymer ?
#
loop_
_entity_poly.entity_id
_entity_poly.type
_entity_poly.pdbx_seq_one_letter_code
_entity_poly.pdbx_strand_id
1 'polypeptide(L)'
;MRFLATMIFLLFSAALQAAPDHATGHGDDIKHFLEEKGLMGRIGEVGTKVEAKASELVNNAMALMGVPYRRGGSSFETGFDCSGFVKAIYEQTAGLLLPRKAEQQAAATQKIDQTELQPGDLVFFNTMRRAFSHVGIYVGNGKFIHSPKPGAEIRVEDMGIAYWARRFDGARRVSTEATP
;
A
#
# COMPACT_ATOMS: atom_id res chain seq x y z
N MET A 1 8.78 -43.49 -75.87
CA MET A 1 9.74 -44.08 -74.92
C MET A 1 9.38 -43.58 -73.47
N ARG A 2 8.99 -44.54 -72.64
CA ARG A 2 8.43 -44.34 -71.30
C ARG A 2 9.60 -44.31 -70.33
N PHE A 3 9.73 -43.26 -69.52
CA PHE A 3 10.57 -43.26 -68.30
C PHE A 3 9.70 -43.04 -67.10
N LEU A 4 9.56 -44.08 -66.31
CA LEU A 4 8.95 -44.14 -64.99
C LEU A 4 9.95 -43.50 -64.00
N ALA A 5 9.61 -42.38 -63.29
CA ALA A 5 10.37 -41.86 -62.19
C ALA A 5 9.65 -42.24 -60.91
N THR A 6 10.24 -43.17 -60.20
CA THR A 6 9.78 -43.63 -58.88
C THR A 6 10.12 -42.59 -57.83
N MET A 7 9.11 -41.96 -57.20
CA MET A 7 9.29 -41.00 -56.15
C MET A 7 9.24 -41.72 -54.77
N ILE A 8 10.38 -41.82 -54.11
CA ILE A 8 10.50 -42.41 -52.78
C ILE A 8 10.10 -41.32 -51.77
N PHE A 9 8.99 -41.56 -51.06
CA PHE A 9 8.52 -40.71 -49.96
C PHE A 9 9.24 -41.16 -48.68
N LEU A 10 10.25 -40.37 -48.22
CA LEU A 10 10.88 -40.54 -46.91
C LEU A 10 9.95 -39.88 -45.87
N LEU A 11 9.27 -40.72 -45.10
CA LEU A 11 8.54 -40.30 -43.88
C LEU A 11 9.55 -39.94 -42.81
N PHE A 12 9.72 -38.64 -42.55
CA PHE A 12 10.45 -38.13 -41.43
C PHE A 12 9.50 -38.08 -40.21
N SER A 13 9.56 -39.12 -39.39
CA SER A 13 8.86 -39.11 -38.09
C SER A 13 9.57 -38.13 -37.15
N ALA A 14 9.05 -36.94 -37.00
CA ALA A 14 9.47 -36.01 -35.94
C ALA A 14 8.95 -36.54 -34.59
N ALA A 15 9.85 -37.11 -33.79
CA ALA A 15 9.57 -37.39 -32.41
C ALA A 15 9.45 -36.04 -31.65
N LEU A 16 8.23 -35.73 -31.21
CA LEU A 16 7.95 -34.61 -30.32
C LEU A 16 8.50 -34.98 -28.94
N GLN A 17 9.72 -34.58 -28.67
CA GLN A 17 10.29 -34.65 -27.31
C GLN A 17 9.58 -33.63 -26.45
N ALA A 18 8.76 -34.10 -25.52
CA ALA A 18 8.20 -33.28 -24.45
C ALA A 18 9.34 -32.75 -23.59
N ALA A 19 9.43 -31.44 -23.48
CA ALA A 19 10.34 -30.79 -22.54
C ALA A 19 9.95 -31.19 -21.09
N PRO A 20 10.90 -31.43 -20.20
CA PRO A 20 10.58 -31.71 -18.81
C PRO A 20 9.92 -30.51 -18.17
N ASP A 21 8.79 -30.76 -17.53
CA ASP A 21 8.00 -29.80 -16.77
C ASP A 21 8.75 -29.42 -15.48
N HIS A 22 9.55 -28.35 -15.51
CA HIS A 22 10.34 -27.87 -14.37
C HIS A 22 9.63 -26.81 -13.54
N ALA A 23 8.27 -26.80 -13.48
CA ALA A 23 7.52 -25.73 -12.82
C ALA A 23 6.96 -26.08 -11.41
N THR A 24 7.15 -27.28 -10.86
CA THR A 24 6.48 -27.67 -9.60
C THR A 24 7.36 -27.91 -8.39
N GLY A 25 8.69 -27.94 -8.54
CA GLY A 25 9.60 -28.28 -7.42
C GLY A 25 10.04 -27.11 -6.54
N HIS A 26 10.09 -25.89 -7.06
CA HIS A 26 10.72 -24.76 -6.32
C HIS A 26 9.91 -24.22 -5.15
N GLY A 27 8.58 -24.31 -5.21
CA GLY A 27 7.70 -23.82 -4.14
C GLY A 27 7.74 -24.72 -2.90
N ASP A 28 7.80 -26.02 -3.10
CA ASP A 28 7.80 -27.00 -2.00
C ASP A 28 9.16 -27.05 -1.30
N ASP A 29 10.26 -26.90 -2.03
CA ASP A 29 11.62 -26.84 -1.45
C ASP A 29 11.81 -25.61 -0.56
N ILE A 30 11.30 -24.44 -0.99
CA ILE A 30 11.36 -23.21 -0.20
C ILE A 30 10.48 -23.34 1.05
N LYS A 31 9.29 -23.90 0.91
CA LYS A 31 8.38 -24.12 2.04
C LYS A 31 9.01 -25.05 3.09
N HIS A 32 9.55 -26.18 2.65
CA HIS A 32 10.24 -27.14 3.52
C HIS A 32 11.46 -26.50 4.23
N PHE A 33 12.25 -25.68 3.51
CA PHE A 33 13.38 -24.94 4.09
C PHE A 33 12.94 -23.95 5.16
N LEU A 34 11.84 -23.20 4.90
CA LEU A 34 11.30 -22.24 5.86
C LEU A 34 10.70 -22.91 7.10
N GLU A 35 10.08 -24.09 6.95
CA GLU A 35 9.57 -24.92 8.05
C GLU A 35 10.73 -25.49 8.89
N GLU A 36 11.76 -26.07 8.27
CA GLU A 36 12.96 -26.61 8.94
C GLU A 36 13.69 -25.55 9.77
N LYS A 37 13.76 -24.32 9.28
CA LYS A 37 14.40 -23.19 9.99
C LYS A 37 13.49 -22.50 11.00
N GLY A 38 12.24 -22.95 11.17
CA GLY A 38 11.26 -22.31 12.04
C GLY A 38 10.86 -20.90 11.61
N LEU A 39 11.15 -20.52 10.35
CA LEU A 39 10.91 -19.19 9.81
C LEU A 39 9.45 -18.95 9.50
N MET A 40 8.66 -20.00 9.21
CA MET A 40 7.22 -19.87 8.93
C MET A 40 6.46 -19.28 10.13
N GLY A 41 6.75 -19.75 11.34
CA GLY A 41 6.16 -19.21 12.57
C GLY A 41 6.51 -17.73 12.78
N ARG A 42 7.79 -17.37 12.55
CA ARG A 42 8.26 -15.98 12.70
C ARG A 42 7.66 -15.03 11.67
N ILE A 43 7.47 -15.48 10.42
CA ILE A 43 6.80 -14.71 9.36
C ILE A 43 5.33 -14.50 9.74
N GLY A 44 4.64 -15.53 10.23
CA GLY A 44 3.27 -15.43 10.71
C GLY A 44 3.11 -14.44 11.88
N GLU A 45 4.00 -14.50 12.87
CA GLU A 45 4.00 -13.56 14.00
C GLU A 45 4.25 -12.10 13.58
N VAL A 46 5.17 -11.88 12.64
CA VAL A 46 5.42 -10.53 12.11
C VAL A 46 4.21 -10.03 11.33
N GLY A 47 3.59 -10.86 10.49
CA GLY A 47 2.38 -10.50 9.75
C GLY A 47 1.23 -10.09 10.67
N THR A 48 0.93 -10.90 11.70
CA THR A 48 -0.13 -10.58 12.67
C THR A 48 0.14 -9.32 13.48
N LYS A 49 1.39 -9.04 13.82
CA LYS A 49 1.78 -7.79 14.52
C LYS A 49 1.62 -6.55 13.64
N VAL A 50 1.96 -6.65 12.36
CA VAL A 50 1.80 -5.54 11.40
C VAL A 50 0.31 -5.24 11.18
N GLU A 51 -0.53 -6.27 10.99
CA GLU A 51 -1.97 -6.11 10.84
C GLU A 51 -2.64 -5.54 12.09
N ALA A 52 -2.24 -6.00 13.28
CA ALA A 52 -2.74 -5.48 14.54
C ALA A 52 -2.40 -4.00 14.70
N LYS A 53 -1.17 -3.60 14.35
CA LYS A 53 -0.71 -2.20 14.43
C LYS A 53 -1.42 -1.29 13.42
N ALA A 54 -1.66 -1.77 12.20
CA ALA A 54 -2.45 -1.06 11.20
C ALA A 54 -3.90 -0.86 11.65
N SER A 55 -4.50 -1.88 12.26
CA SER A 55 -5.86 -1.80 12.82
C SER A 55 -5.94 -0.80 13.98
N GLU A 56 -4.96 -0.81 14.88
CA GLU A 56 -4.86 0.15 15.98
C GLU A 56 -4.74 1.59 15.45
N LEU A 57 -3.90 1.82 14.45
CA LEU A 57 -3.71 3.11 13.81
C LEU A 57 -5.01 3.65 13.21
N VAL A 58 -5.75 2.80 12.49
CA VAL A 58 -7.04 3.16 11.91
C VAL A 58 -8.06 3.46 13.03
N ASN A 59 -8.13 2.65 14.07
CA ASN A 59 -9.04 2.87 15.21
C ASN A 59 -8.75 4.19 15.92
N ASN A 60 -7.49 4.50 16.18
CA ASN A 60 -7.07 5.78 16.78
C ASN A 60 -7.41 6.97 15.88
N ALA A 61 -7.22 6.82 14.56
CA ALA A 61 -7.63 7.84 13.60
C ALA A 61 -9.15 8.05 13.60
N MET A 62 -9.93 6.97 13.63
CA MET A 62 -11.41 7.01 13.67
C MET A 62 -11.94 7.62 14.96
N ALA A 63 -11.26 7.44 16.10
CA ALA A 63 -11.63 8.06 17.36
C ALA A 63 -11.57 9.59 17.34
N LEU A 64 -10.87 10.18 16.34
CA LEU A 64 -10.80 11.63 16.15
C LEU A 64 -11.84 12.21 15.20
N MET A 65 -12.79 11.40 14.72
CA MET A 65 -13.89 11.91 13.88
C MET A 65 -14.64 13.01 14.62
N GLY A 66 -15.00 14.08 13.90
CA GLY A 66 -15.68 15.25 14.47
C GLY A 66 -14.75 16.30 15.08
N VAL A 67 -13.43 16.02 15.23
CA VAL A 67 -12.49 17.04 15.69
C VAL A 67 -12.32 18.12 14.61
N PRO A 68 -12.43 19.43 14.98
CA PRO A 68 -12.40 20.54 14.03
C PRO A 68 -11.07 20.66 13.28
N TYR A 69 -11.15 21.02 12.00
CA TYR A 69 -9.98 21.44 11.25
C TYR A 69 -9.39 22.74 11.82
N ARG A 70 -8.08 22.76 12.01
CA ARG A 70 -7.35 23.97 12.35
C ARG A 70 -6.09 24.11 11.49
N ARG A 71 -5.98 25.20 10.76
CA ARG A 71 -4.79 25.45 9.94
C ARG A 71 -3.53 25.51 10.82
N GLY A 72 -2.53 24.69 10.53
CA GLY A 72 -1.32 24.58 11.35
C GLY A 72 -1.51 23.79 12.64
N GLY A 73 -2.71 23.26 12.91
CA GLY A 73 -3.02 22.49 14.11
C GLY A 73 -2.39 21.10 14.06
N SER A 74 -1.98 20.63 15.24
CA SER A 74 -1.36 19.31 15.41
C SER A 74 -1.62 18.71 16.81
N SER A 75 -2.64 19.20 17.53
CA SER A 75 -3.00 18.69 18.86
C SER A 75 -4.52 18.52 19.03
N PHE A 76 -4.90 17.72 20.01
CA PHE A 76 -6.31 17.47 20.35
C PHE A 76 -7.02 18.72 20.85
N GLU A 77 -6.32 19.59 21.59
CA GLU A 77 -6.90 20.78 22.18
C GLU A 77 -7.16 21.88 21.13
N THR A 78 -6.30 21.96 20.13
CA THR A 78 -6.36 23.04 19.13
C THR A 78 -6.99 22.61 17.82
N GLY A 79 -7.15 21.32 17.56
CA GLY A 79 -7.55 20.74 16.29
C GLY A 79 -6.37 20.45 15.35
N PHE A 80 -6.65 19.92 14.18
CA PHE A 80 -5.63 19.43 13.25
C PHE A 80 -5.82 20.00 11.84
N ASP A 81 -4.71 20.26 11.14
CA ASP A 81 -4.75 20.24 9.66
C ASP A 81 -4.46 18.83 9.13
N CYS A 82 -4.50 18.63 7.81
CA CYS A 82 -4.37 17.30 7.20
C CYS A 82 -3.09 16.57 7.59
N SER A 83 -1.93 17.20 7.47
CA SER A 83 -0.64 16.58 7.79
C SER A 83 -0.33 16.55 9.29
N GLY A 84 -0.87 17.48 10.06
CA GLY A 84 -0.80 17.48 11.52
C GLY A 84 -1.57 16.32 12.14
N PHE A 85 -2.75 16.02 11.59
CA PHE A 85 -3.54 14.84 11.94
C PHE A 85 -2.77 13.54 11.70
N VAL A 86 -2.26 13.35 10.48
CA VAL A 86 -1.47 12.16 10.11
C VAL A 86 -0.26 12.01 11.02
N LYS A 87 0.51 13.10 11.22
CA LYS A 87 1.68 13.09 12.13
C LYS A 87 1.30 12.62 13.53
N ALA A 88 0.25 13.21 14.13
CA ALA A 88 -0.16 12.89 15.50
C ALA A 88 -0.59 11.43 15.65
N ILE A 89 -1.34 10.88 14.69
CA ILE A 89 -1.77 9.48 14.72
C ILE A 89 -0.58 8.54 14.65
N TYR A 90 0.38 8.75 13.76
CA TYR A 90 1.56 7.89 13.65
C TYR A 90 2.49 8.00 14.86
N GLU A 91 2.69 9.20 15.40
CA GLU A 91 3.47 9.42 16.60
C GLU A 91 2.85 8.70 17.81
N GLN A 92 1.55 8.84 18.02
CA GLN A 92 0.83 8.25 19.15
C GLN A 92 0.73 6.73 19.06
N THR A 93 0.46 6.18 17.86
CA THR A 93 0.19 4.74 17.69
C THR A 93 1.47 3.93 17.47
N ALA A 94 2.40 4.46 16.67
CA ALA A 94 3.58 3.74 16.22
C ALA A 94 4.90 4.29 16.78
N GLY A 95 4.88 5.45 17.45
CA GLY A 95 6.09 6.15 17.87
C GLY A 95 6.89 6.75 16.71
N LEU A 96 6.28 6.87 15.51
CA LEU A 96 6.94 7.32 14.29
C LEU A 96 6.73 8.83 14.09
N LEU A 97 7.83 9.58 14.06
CA LEU A 97 7.83 11.02 13.86
C LEU A 97 7.84 11.37 12.38
N LEU A 98 6.65 11.56 11.80
CA LEU A 98 6.53 12.04 10.43
C LEU A 98 6.81 13.56 10.32
N PRO A 99 7.33 14.04 9.17
CA PRO A 99 7.51 15.47 8.91
C PRO A 99 6.21 16.25 9.03
N ARG A 100 6.32 17.58 9.29
CA ARG A 100 5.14 18.42 9.54
C ARG A 100 4.29 18.66 8.28
N LYS A 101 4.89 18.75 7.09
CA LYS A 101 4.19 19.10 5.85
C LYS A 101 3.87 17.85 5.03
N ALA A 102 2.71 17.84 4.35
CA ALA A 102 2.26 16.71 3.55
C ALA A 102 3.26 16.31 2.45
N GLU A 103 3.84 17.28 1.73
CA GLU A 103 4.86 17.00 0.70
C GLU A 103 6.14 16.37 1.27
N GLN A 104 6.49 16.71 2.49
CA GLN A 104 7.63 16.10 3.19
C GLN A 104 7.30 14.69 3.68
N GLN A 105 6.06 14.45 4.13
CA GLN A 105 5.58 13.11 4.46
C GLN A 105 5.62 12.20 3.23
N ALA A 106 5.18 12.69 2.07
CA ALA A 106 5.27 11.94 0.82
C ALA A 106 6.71 11.60 0.42
N ALA A 107 7.65 12.54 0.65
CA ALA A 107 9.07 12.33 0.34
C ALA A 107 9.77 11.38 1.31
N ALA A 108 9.33 11.33 2.57
CA ALA A 108 9.91 10.51 3.64
C ALA A 108 9.35 9.08 3.72
N THR A 109 8.43 8.71 2.84
CA THR A 109 7.71 7.43 2.90
C THR A 109 7.79 6.67 1.58
N GLN A 110 7.68 5.34 1.65
CA GLN A 110 7.82 4.47 0.49
C GLN A 110 6.65 4.62 -0.47
N LYS A 111 6.95 4.85 -1.76
CA LYS A 111 5.92 4.84 -2.81
C LYS A 111 5.37 3.43 -3.01
N ILE A 112 4.04 3.33 -3.08
CA ILE A 112 3.31 2.11 -3.42
C ILE A 112 2.29 2.41 -4.51
N ASP A 113 1.85 1.37 -5.23
CA ASP A 113 0.75 1.49 -6.17
C ASP A 113 -0.61 1.60 -5.46
N GLN A 114 -1.59 2.22 -6.11
CA GLN A 114 -2.94 2.34 -5.56
C GLN A 114 -3.58 0.98 -5.30
N THR A 115 -3.24 -0.02 -6.09
CA THR A 115 -3.72 -1.41 -5.97
C THR A 115 -3.15 -2.14 -4.76
N GLU A 116 -2.05 -1.65 -4.19
CA GLU A 116 -1.37 -2.21 -3.02
C GLU A 116 -1.79 -1.57 -1.69
N LEU A 117 -2.76 -0.64 -1.73
CA LEU A 117 -3.24 0.08 -0.55
C LEU A 117 -3.75 -0.87 0.53
N GLN A 118 -3.23 -0.70 1.73
CA GLN A 118 -3.64 -1.39 2.95
C GLN A 118 -4.07 -0.38 4.02
N PRO A 119 -5.00 -0.73 4.93
CA PRO A 119 -5.36 0.14 6.05
C PRO A 119 -4.11 0.64 6.79
N GLY A 120 -4.07 1.95 7.04
CA GLY A 120 -2.90 2.62 7.60
C GLY A 120 -2.03 3.33 6.57
N ASP A 121 -2.04 2.98 5.30
CA ASP A 121 -1.25 3.68 4.28
C ASP A 121 -1.69 5.15 4.12
N LEU A 122 -0.77 5.99 3.64
CA LEU A 122 -1.04 7.39 3.35
C LEU A 122 -1.52 7.56 1.91
N VAL A 123 -2.57 8.35 1.74
CA VAL A 123 -3.08 8.75 0.43
C VAL A 123 -2.97 10.25 0.26
N PHE A 124 -2.42 10.67 -0.88
CA PHE A 124 -2.14 12.06 -1.17
C PHE A 124 -3.01 12.58 -2.31
N PHE A 125 -3.32 13.87 -2.23
CA PHE A 125 -4.18 14.54 -3.21
C PHE A 125 -3.67 15.95 -3.53
N ASN A 126 -3.87 16.36 -4.78
CA ASN A 126 -3.63 17.73 -5.25
C ASN A 126 -4.90 18.58 -5.09
N THR A 127 -5.09 19.19 -3.93
CA THR A 127 -6.27 20.03 -3.64
C THR A 127 -6.03 21.51 -3.86
N MET A 128 -4.75 21.95 -3.92
CA MET A 128 -4.36 23.37 -4.04
C MET A 128 -3.54 23.64 -5.30
N ARG A 129 -3.74 22.88 -6.38
CA ARG A 129 -2.94 22.96 -7.63
C ARG A 129 -1.45 22.76 -7.38
N ARG A 130 -1.09 22.05 -6.33
CA ARG A 130 0.27 21.71 -5.93
C ARG A 130 0.31 20.24 -5.53
N ALA A 131 1.33 19.52 -5.99
CA ALA A 131 1.54 18.12 -5.67
C ALA A 131 1.60 17.89 -4.16
N PHE A 132 1.04 16.77 -3.70
CA PHE A 132 1.01 16.35 -2.30
C PHE A 132 0.53 17.43 -1.32
N SER A 133 -0.41 18.28 -1.77
CA SER A 133 -0.92 19.40 -0.94
C SER A 133 -1.92 18.98 0.12
N HIS A 134 -2.41 17.75 0.06
CA HIS A 134 -3.34 17.16 1.02
C HIS A 134 -3.01 15.69 1.27
N VAL A 135 -3.26 15.21 2.49
CA VAL A 135 -2.97 13.84 2.92
C VAL A 135 -4.07 13.32 3.83
N GLY A 136 -4.31 12.01 3.76
CA GLY A 136 -5.16 11.26 4.68
C GLY A 136 -4.60 9.86 4.91
N ILE A 137 -5.25 9.11 5.81
CA ILE A 137 -4.93 7.73 6.14
C ILE A 137 -5.97 6.83 5.48
N TYR A 138 -5.53 5.87 4.68
CA TYR A 138 -6.41 4.87 4.09
C TYR A 138 -6.98 3.93 5.16
N VAL A 139 -8.29 3.70 5.13
CA VAL A 139 -8.98 2.89 6.14
C VAL A 139 -9.59 1.60 5.56
N GLY A 140 -9.29 1.29 4.28
CA GLY A 140 -9.85 0.14 3.57
C GLY A 140 -11.05 0.50 2.69
N ASN A 141 -11.43 -0.42 1.81
CA ASN A 141 -12.62 -0.33 0.95
C ASN A 141 -12.73 0.98 0.14
N GLY A 142 -11.60 1.48 -0.37
CA GLY A 142 -11.55 2.72 -1.15
C GLY A 142 -11.80 4.00 -0.33
N LYS A 143 -11.74 3.93 0.99
CA LYS A 143 -12.03 5.05 1.90
C LYS A 143 -10.77 5.52 2.63
N PHE A 144 -10.77 6.80 2.99
CA PHE A 144 -9.70 7.41 3.78
C PHE A 144 -10.26 8.40 4.80
N ILE A 145 -9.57 8.54 5.93
CA ILE A 145 -9.88 9.52 6.97
C ILE A 145 -8.89 10.68 6.90
N HIS A 146 -9.39 11.90 7.06
CA HIS A 146 -8.55 13.10 6.96
C HIS A 146 -9.16 14.29 7.69
N SER A 147 -8.34 15.32 7.93
CA SER A 147 -8.79 16.66 8.33
C SER A 147 -8.87 17.56 7.07
N PRO A 148 -10.07 17.90 6.57
CA PRO A 148 -10.22 18.36 5.19
C PRO A 148 -9.86 19.82 4.92
N LYS A 149 -10.51 20.78 5.64
CA LYS A 149 -10.37 22.23 5.39
C LYS A 149 -10.98 23.05 6.53
N PRO A 150 -10.70 24.37 6.62
CA PRO A 150 -11.34 25.27 7.57
C PRO A 150 -12.87 25.18 7.53
N GLY A 151 -13.48 25.14 8.71
CA GLY A 151 -14.93 25.03 8.88
C GLY A 151 -15.49 23.62 8.72
N ALA A 152 -14.64 22.62 8.57
CA ALA A 152 -15.01 21.21 8.56
C ALA A 152 -14.28 20.44 9.67
N GLU A 153 -14.64 19.19 9.84
CA GLU A 153 -14.15 18.28 10.88
C GLU A 153 -13.49 17.07 10.25
N ILE A 154 -12.69 16.35 11.04
CA ILE A 154 -12.10 15.07 10.65
C ILE A 154 -13.24 14.10 10.30
N ARG A 155 -13.13 13.48 9.13
CA ARG A 155 -14.14 12.57 8.60
C ARG A 155 -13.57 11.55 7.62
N VAL A 156 -14.34 10.50 7.36
CA VAL A 156 -14.07 9.52 6.31
C VAL A 156 -14.70 9.97 5.01
N GLU A 157 -13.96 9.87 3.91
CA GLU A 157 -14.45 10.11 2.55
C GLU A 157 -14.04 8.96 1.61
N ASP A 158 -14.73 8.84 0.48
CA ASP A 158 -14.52 7.82 -0.54
C ASP A 158 -13.61 8.36 -1.64
N MET A 159 -12.50 7.64 -1.91
CA MET A 159 -11.53 8.00 -2.96
C MET A 159 -12.13 7.92 -4.37
N GLY A 160 -13.18 7.12 -4.57
CA GLY A 160 -13.88 6.95 -5.85
C GLY A 160 -14.77 8.15 -6.22
N ILE A 161 -15.12 9.03 -5.28
CA ILE A 161 -15.82 10.27 -5.58
C ILE A 161 -15.00 11.10 -6.57
N ALA A 162 -15.63 11.58 -7.63
CA ALA A 162 -14.99 12.28 -8.73
C ALA A 162 -14.07 13.44 -8.31
N TYR A 163 -14.35 14.09 -7.19
CA TYR A 163 -13.49 15.14 -6.62
C TYR A 163 -12.14 14.59 -6.21
N TRP A 164 -12.11 13.46 -5.47
CA TRP A 164 -10.89 12.82 -4.96
C TRP A 164 -10.17 12.02 -6.04
N ALA A 165 -10.91 11.24 -6.84
CA ALA A 165 -10.34 10.45 -7.92
C ALA A 165 -9.50 11.29 -8.90
N ARG A 166 -9.99 12.49 -9.29
CA ARG A 166 -9.24 13.39 -10.18
C ARG A 166 -8.06 14.11 -9.52
N ARG A 167 -7.95 14.05 -8.20
CA ARG A 167 -6.91 14.72 -7.42
C ARG A 167 -5.93 13.77 -6.75
N PHE A 168 -6.17 12.47 -6.89
CA PHE A 168 -5.25 11.47 -6.34
C PHE A 168 -3.85 11.67 -6.92
N ASP A 169 -2.86 11.78 -6.02
CA ASP A 169 -1.48 12.16 -6.33
C ASP A 169 -0.47 11.11 -5.86
N GLY A 170 -0.97 10.00 -5.38
CA GLY A 170 -0.19 8.81 -5.04
C GLY A 170 -0.44 8.27 -3.64
N ALA A 171 0.05 7.06 -3.43
CA ALA A 171 -0.01 6.35 -2.15
C ALA A 171 1.40 6.12 -1.59
N ARG A 172 1.50 6.06 -0.27
CA ARG A 172 2.77 5.84 0.44
C ARG A 172 2.57 4.94 1.64
N ARG A 173 3.54 4.09 1.90
CA ARG A 173 3.63 3.27 3.11
C ARG A 173 4.68 3.81 4.05
N VAL A 174 4.32 3.97 5.31
CA VAL A 174 5.27 4.33 6.36
C VAL A 174 6.00 3.07 6.79
N SER A 175 7.32 3.03 6.59
CA SER A 175 8.14 1.92 7.07
C SER A 175 8.23 1.97 8.60
N THR A 176 8.04 0.82 9.24
CA THR A 176 8.27 0.64 10.68
C THR A 176 9.74 0.34 10.98
N GLU A 177 10.55 0.13 9.94
CA GLU A 177 11.99 0.01 10.11
C GLU A 177 12.56 1.41 10.31
N ALA A 178 13.06 1.66 11.53
CA ALA A 178 13.78 2.89 11.83
C ALA A 178 14.96 3.00 10.87
N THR A 179 14.94 4.00 10.01
CA THR A 179 16.16 4.40 9.32
C THR A 179 17.13 4.91 10.40
N PRO A 180 18.34 4.35 10.49
CA PRO A 180 19.32 4.70 11.49
C PRO A 180 19.73 6.17 11.45
#